data_690621302643c5968d5a4a2ed0a185c2
#
_entry.id   690621302643c5968d5a4a2ed0a185c2
#
_cell.length_a   1.000
_cell.length_b   1.000
_cell.length_c   1.000
_cell.angle_alpha   90.00
_cell.angle_beta   90.00
_cell.angle_gamma   90.00
#
_symmetry.space_group_name_H-M   'P 1'
#
loop_
_entity.id
_entity.type
_entity.pdbx_description
1 polymer ?
#
loop_
_entity_poly.entity_id
_entity_poly.type
_entity_poly.pdbx_seq_one_letter_code
_entity_poly.pdbx_strand_id
1 'polypeptide(L)' 'MQPQSIMEEQESRRELYDALKRLSQREQTYLLYRYGFTDGEEHLLIGTAIYFHLTKGRAKKTEEQAMDNLWLELPWWFI' A
#
# COMPACT_ATOMS: atom_id res chain seq x y z
N MET A 1 23.93 14.32 1.40
CA MET A 1 23.02 13.28 1.93
C MET A 1 23.56 12.78 3.27
N GLN A 2 22.74 12.83 4.29
CA GLN A 2 23.17 12.42 5.62
C GLN A 2 22.83 10.93 5.84
N PRO A 3 23.75 10.13 6.40
CA PRO A 3 23.50 8.71 6.66
C PRO A 3 22.24 8.44 7.49
N GLN A 4 21.95 9.36 8.39
CA GLN A 4 20.79 9.29 9.26
C GLN A 4 19.46 9.26 8.47
N SER A 5 19.36 10.11 7.44
CA SER A 5 18.16 10.19 6.61
C SER A 5 17.92 8.89 5.84
N ILE A 6 18.99 8.25 5.38
CA ILE A 6 18.91 6.99 4.66
C ILE A 6 18.37 5.88 5.57
N MET A 7 18.86 5.83 6.81
CA MET A 7 18.43 4.84 7.79
C MET A 7 16.94 5.01 8.14
N GLU A 8 16.50 6.25 8.32
CA GLU A 8 15.11 6.56 8.63
C GLU A 8 14.19 6.13 7.49
N GLU A 9 14.57 6.39 6.24
CA GLU A 9 13.79 5.96 5.07
C GLU A 9 13.69 4.45 5.00
N GLN A 10 14.77 3.73 5.26
CA GLN A 10 14.77 2.28 5.24
C GLN A 10 13.89 1.68 6.33
N GLU A 11 13.93 2.26 7.53
CA GLU A 11 13.10 1.82 8.64
C GLU A 11 11.62 2.05 8.33
N SER A 12 11.25 3.22 7.82
CA SER A 12 9.88 3.54 7.46
C SER A 12 9.36 2.60 6.38
N ARG A 13 10.21 2.31 5.40
CA ARG A 13 9.86 1.39 4.31
C ARG A 13 9.65 -0.02 4.83
N ARG A 14 10.50 -0.47 5.74
CA ARG A 14 10.37 -1.79 6.38
C ARG A 14 9.06 -1.91 7.14
N GLU A 15 8.73 -0.90 7.95
CA GLU A 15 7.48 -0.90 8.70
C GLU A 15 6.27 -0.96 7.80
N LEU A 16 6.31 -0.23 6.68
CA LEU A 16 5.24 -0.24 5.71
C LEU A 16 5.07 -1.64 5.09
N TYR A 17 6.16 -2.26 4.66
CA TYR A 17 6.10 -3.60 4.08
C TYR A 17 5.66 -4.65 5.10
N ASP A 18 6.11 -4.52 6.34
CA ASP A 18 5.68 -5.44 7.39
C ASP A 18 4.18 -5.31 7.67
N ALA A 19 3.67 -4.08 7.67
CA ALA A 19 2.24 -3.83 7.83
C ALA A 19 1.44 -4.41 6.66
N LEU A 20 1.93 -4.23 5.42
CA LEU A 20 1.29 -4.79 4.23
C LEU A 20 1.18 -6.32 4.32
N LYS A 21 2.20 -6.98 4.85
CA LYS A 21 2.19 -8.44 4.99
C LYS A 21 1.14 -8.95 5.96
N ARG A 22 0.66 -8.08 6.86
CA ARG A 22 -0.37 -8.45 7.83
C ARG A 22 -1.78 -8.31 7.26
N LEU A 23 -1.92 -7.70 6.10
CA LEU A 23 -3.20 -7.56 5.43
C LEU A 23 -3.61 -8.87 4.76
N SER A 24 -4.89 -8.99 4.41
CA SER A 24 -5.33 -10.11 3.59
C SER A 24 -4.59 -10.11 2.26
N GLN A 25 -4.47 -11.27 1.63
CA GLN A 25 -3.79 -11.38 0.34
C GLN A 25 -4.41 -10.45 -0.71
N ARG A 26 -5.73 -10.35 -0.70
CA ARG A 26 -6.45 -9.49 -1.63
C ARG A 26 -6.11 -8.02 -1.44
N GLU A 27 -6.13 -7.55 -0.20
CA GLU A 27 -5.81 -6.17 0.14
C GLU A 27 -4.36 -5.85 -0.17
N GLN A 28 -3.46 -6.75 0.20
CA GLN A 28 -2.04 -6.61 -0.06
C GLN A 28 -1.76 -6.49 -1.55
N THR A 29 -2.30 -7.41 -2.35
CA THR A 29 -2.10 -7.42 -3.80
C THR A 29 -2.64 -6.15 -4.43
N TYR A 30 -3.80 -5.68 -3.99
CA TYR A 30 -4.41 -4.46 -4.49
C TYR A 30 -3.50 -3.25 -4.25
N LEU A 31 -3.07 -3.06 -3.00
CA LEU A 31 -2.26 -1.90 -2.64
C LEU A 31 -0.89 -1.92 -3.31
N LEU A 32 -0.27 -3.09 -3.43
CA LEU A 32 1.02 -3.23 -4.09
C LEU A 32 0.95 -2.76 -5.54
N TYR A 33 -0.10 -3.12 -6.24
CA TYR A 33 -0.30 -2.69 -7.62
C TYR A 33 -0.68 -1.22 -7.72
N ARG A 34 -1.65 -0.80 -6.93
CA ARG A 34 -2.21 0.55 -6.98
C ARG A 34 -1.15 1.63 -6.73
N TYR A 35 -0.28 1.41 -5.76
CA TYR A 35 0.70 2.41 -5.35
C TYR A 35 2.12 2.14 -5.87
N GLY A 36 2.28 1.14 -6.71
CA GLY A 36 3.56 0.92 -7.40
C GLY A 36 4.66 0.30 -6.57
N PHE A 37 4.33 -0.42 -5.52
CA PHE A 37 5.34 -1.08 -4.69
C PHE A 37 6.02 -2.24 -5.40
N THR A 38 5.35 -2.84 -6.39
CA THR A 38 5.86 -4.00 -7.10
C THR A 38 6.74 -3.63 -8.28
N ASP A 39 6.27 -2.71 -9.14
CA ASP A 39 6.93 -2.36 -10.38
C ASP A 39 7.46 -0.92 -10.41
N GLY A 40 7.28 -0.17 -9.32
CA GLY A 40 7.73 1.21 -9.23
C GLY A 40 6.82 2.21 -9.91
N GLU A 41 5.68 1.79 -10.44
CA GLU A 41 4.73 2.67 -11.13
C GLU A 41 3.38 2.68 -10.45
N GLU A 42 2.92 3.88 -10.07
CA GLU A 42 1.57 4.05 -9.56
C GLU A 42 0.57 3.87 -10.70
N HIS A 43 -0.58 3.27 -10.37
CA HIS A 43 -1.66 3.09 -11.31
C HIS A 43 -2.89 3.87 -10.82
N LEU A 44 -3.62 4.47 -11.76
CA LEU A 44 -4.85 5.18 -11.42
C LEU A 44 -5.92 4.21 -10.94
N LEU A 45 -6.88 4.72 -10.21
CA LEU A 45 -7.99 3.91 -9.70
C LEU A 45 -8.68 3.15 -10.82
N ILE A 46 -8.97 3.82 -11.93
CA ILE A 46 -9.63 3.19 -13.08
C ILE A 46 -8.76 2.07 -13.66
N GLY A 47 -7.46 2.31 -13.84
CA GLY A 47 -6.54 1.29 -14.34
C GLY A 47 -6.44 0.10 -13.41
N THR A 48 -6.43 0.34 -12.12
CA THR A 48 -6.39 -0.72 -11.12
C THR A 48 -7.69 -1.55 -11.14
N ALA A 49 -8.83 -0.88 -11.27
CA ALA A 49 -10.11 -1.56 -11.38
C ALA A 49 -10.13 -2.49 -12.59
N ILE A 50 -9.65 -2.02 -13.74
CA ILE A 50 -9.58 -2.83 -14.95
C ILE A 50 -8.65 -4.03 -14.74
N TYR A 51 -7.49 -3.80 -14.14
CA TYR A 51 -6.51 -4.86 -13.90
C TYR A 51 -7.07 -6.00 -13.04
N PHE A 52 -7.82 -5.65 -12.01
CA PHE A 52 -8.40 -6.64 -11.10
C PHE A 52 -9.83 -7.06 -11.46
N HIS A 53 -10.32 -6.64 -12.61
CA HIS A 53 -11.68 -6.95 -13.09
C HIS A 53 -12.76 -6.51 -12.09
N LEU A 54 -12.58 -5.32 -11.54
CA LEU A 54 -13.52 -4.73 -10.59
C LEU A 54 -14.24 -3.54 -11.22
N THR A 55 -15.45 -3.28 -10.75
CA THR A 55 -16.10 -2.00 -11.05
C THR A 55 -15.36 -0.89 -10.32
N LYS A 56 -15.50 0.36 -10.81
CA LYS A 56 -14.88 1.50 -10.16
C LYS A 56 -15.29 1.62 -8.69
N GLY A 57 -16.57 1.41 -8.40
CA GLY A 57 -17.09 1.47 -7.03
C GLY A 57 -16.49 0.38 -6.13
N ARG A 58 -16.36 -0.82 -6.66
CA ARG A 58 -15.74 -1.93 -5.94
C ARG A 58 -14.26 -1.69 -5.68
N ALA A 59 -13.56 -1.17 -6.68
CA ALA A 59 -12.14 -0.83 -6.54
C ALA A 59 -11.96 0.23 -5.46
N LYS A 60 -12.77 1.27 -5.47
CA LYS A 60 -12.72 2.33 -4.46
C LYS A 60 -12.97 1.78 -3.06
N LYS A 61 -13.98 0.93 -2.92
CA LYS A 61 -14.28 0.31 -1.63
C LYS A 61 -13.16 -0.58 -1.14
N THR A 62 -12.58 -1.38 -2.03
CA THR A 62 -11.44 -2.24 -1.70
C THR A 62 -10.26 -1.40 -1.23
N GLU A 63 -9.99 -0.31 -1.94
CA GLU A 63 -8.90 0.60 -1.58
C GLU A 63 -9.12 1.21 -0.19
N GLU A 64 -10.32 1.69 0.08
CA GLU A 64 -10.64 2.29 1.38
C GLU A 64 -10.46 1.28 2.52
N GLN A 65 -10.97 0.07 2.35
CA GLN A 65 -10.83 -0.98 3.34
C GLN A 65 -9.38 -1.37 3.55
N ALA A 66 -8.64 -1.52 2.46
CA ALA A 66 -7.23 -1.89 2.53
C ALA A 66 -6.41 -0.80 3.22
N MET A 67 -6.68 0.46 2.91
CA MET A 67 -5.98 1.58 3.55
C MET A 67 -6.32 1.68 5.02
N ASP A 68 -7.58 1.51 5.40
CA ASP A 68 -7.99 1.52 6.80
C ASP A 68 -7.26 0.42 7.58
N ASN A 69 -7.21 -0.79 7.01
CA ASN A 69 -6.52 -1.90 7.66
C ASN A 69 -5.02 -1.69 7.73
N LEU A 70 -4.45 -1.08 6.69
CA LEU A 70 -3.03 -0.75 6.69
C LEU A 70 -2.69 0.21 7.83
N TRP A 71 -3.49 1.27 8.01
CA TRP A 71 -3.26 2.22 9.09
C TRP A 71 -3.35 1.57 10.46
N LEU A 72 -4.24 0.60 10.64
CA LEU A 72 -4.36 -0.14 11.90
C LEU A 72 -3.13 -0.99 12.19
N GLU A 73 -2.42 -1.43 11.16
CA GLU A 73 -1.22 -2.27 11.31
C GLU A 73 0.06 -1.45 11.45
N LEU A 74 0.02 -0.15 11.14
CA LEU A 74 1.20 0.71 11.27
C LEU A 74 1.38 1.15 12.72
N PRO A 75 2.63 1.30 13.18
CA PRO A 75 2.87 1.82 14.52
C PRO A 75 2.44 3.28 14.63
N TRP A 76 2.06 3.70 15.83
CA TRP A 76 1.55 5.04 16.09
C TRP A 76 2.54 6.15 15.70
N TRP A 77 3.82 5.84 15.71
CA TRP A 77 4.89 6.81 15.41
C TRP A 77 5.24 6.88 13.92
N PHE A 78 4.58 6.09 13.08
CA PHE A 78 4.94 5.97 11.67
C PHE A 78 4.77 7.27 10.88
N ILE A 79 3.80 8.09 11.24
CA ILE A 79 3.50 9.32 10.50
C ILE A 79 4.51 10.42 10.84
#